data_7aa71b0d2a12be9308afbfdd0a78c4c6
#
_entry.id   7aa71b0d2a12be9308afbfdd0a78c4c6
#
_cell.length_a   1.000
_cell.length_b   1.000
_cell.length_c   1.000
_cell.angle_alpha   90.00
_cell.angle_beta   90.00
_cell.angle_gamma   90.00
#
_symmetry.space_group_name_H-M   'P 1'
#
loop_
_entity.id
_entity.type
_entity.pdbx_description
1 polymer ?
#
loop_
_entity_poly.entity_id
_entity_poly.type
_entity_poly.pdbx_seq_one_letter_code
_entity_poly.pdbx_strand_id
1 'polypeptide(L)'
;MNKKKVLKTILLVVLLIIAALVVYTLRNFIIVKGLQNKIAQYTSISNFSATINQTFTDDSTNVLINYYQDGNKQAVILQRTDSNGEVIKMSQYNNGERCDVFWDAKDYKTAQLNAANTISVQLTNSLETDNDWQTLLACTFAVIKSTNYNGKDCYSITNYMSPLFMNGTEKNEVYVDKETGIAIKNIMDKQITEKEYNFNTVDESVFTEPDIGQYTLK
;
A
#
# COMPACT_ATOMS: atom_id res chain seq x y z
N MET A 1 37.34 3.83 43.60
CA MET A 1 37.30 3.78 42.12
C MET A 1 37.56 5.18 41.57
N ASN A 2 38.53 5.37 40.65
CA ASN A 2 38.93 6.71 40.18
C ASN A 2 37.82 7.32 39.30
N LYS A 3 37.11 8.37 39.76
CA LYS A 3 36.02 9.05 39.09
C LYS A 3 36.30 9.38 37.60
N LYS A 4 37.55 9.78 37.28
CA LYS A 4 38.02 10.08 35.91
C LYS A 4 37.99 8.83 34.99
N LYS A 5 38.37 7.64 35.52
CA LYS A 5 38.32 6.40 34.73
C LYS A 5 36.85 5.98 34.46
N VAL A 6 35.99 6.10 35.46
CA VAL A 6 34.56 5.80 35.29
C VAL A 6 33.91 6.69 34.24
N LEU A 7 34.18 8.02 34.31
CA LEU A 7 33.62 8.97 33.33
C LEU A 7 34.11 8.68 31.90
N LYS A 8 35.39 8.34 31.72
CA LYS A 8 35.92 7.94 30.40
C LYS A 8 35.25 6.68 29.85
N THR A 9 35.01 5.68 30.72
CA THR A 9 34.32 4.42 30.31
C THR A 9 32.87 4.71 29.91
N ILE A 10 32.15 5.52 30.66
CA ILE A 10 30.78 5.93 30.33
C ILE A 10 30.76 6.66 28.98
N LEU A 11 31.65 7.61 28.76
CA LEU A 11 31.74 8.34 27.49
C LEU A 11 32.01 7.41 26.32
N LEU A 12 32.93 6.45 26.48
CA LEU A 12 33.23 5.46 25.44
C LEU A 12 32.01 4.60 25.10
N VAL A 13 31.27 4.12 26.12
CA VAL A 13 30.06 3.33 25.91
C VAL A 13 28.99 4.14 25.17
N VAL A 14 28.78 5.40 25.55
CA VAL A 14 27.82 6.29 24.86
C VAL A 14 28.23 6.50 23.40
N LEU A 15 29.50 6.72 23.11
CA LEU A 15 30.00 6.87 21.73
C LEU A 15 29.76 5.57 20.90
N LEU A 16 29.99 4.41 21.50
CA LEU A 16 29.73 3.13 20.81
C LEU A 16 28.24 2.92 20.51
N ILE A 17 27.34 3.31 21.43
CA ILE A 17 25.90 3.25 21.21
C ILE A 17 25.49 4.19 20.06
N ILE A 18 26.00 5.41 20.05
CA ILE A 18 25.74 6.39 18.99
C ILE A 18 26.23 5.85 17.64
N ALA A 19 27.46 5.31 17.59
CA ALA A 19 28.01 4.73 16.38
C ALA A 19 27.15 3.55 15.86
N ALA A 20 26.69 2.67 16.75
CA ALA A 20 25.81 1.56 16.40
C ALA A 20 24.45 2.05 15.83
N LEU A 21 23.86 3.08 16.45
CA LEU A 21 22.63 3.69 15.96
C LEU A 21 22.81 4.31 14.56
N VAL A 22 23.91 5.01 14.34
CA VAL A 22 24.21 5.60 13.02
C VAL A 22 24.33 4.51 11.96
N VAL A 23 25.10 3.45 12.22
CA VAL A 23 25.26 2.32 11.29
C VAL A 23 23.91 1.65 10.99
N TYR A 24 23.10 1.44 12.03
CA TYR A 24 21.76 0.87 11.89
C TYR A 24 20.84 1.74 11.01
N THR A 25 20.79 3.04 11.28
CA THR A 25 20.00 4.00 10.51
C THR A 25 20.42 4.05 9.05
N LEU A 26 21.74 4.12 8.78
CA LEU A 26 22.26 4.13 7.41
C LEU A 26 21.96 2.85 6.65
N ARG A 27 22.06 1.68 7.31
CA ARG A 27 21.64 0.41 6.70
C ARG A 27 20.18 0.44 6.29
N ASN A 28 19.29 0.86 7.18
CA ASN A 28 17.86 0.95 6.91
C ASN A 28 17.56 1.95 5.78
N PHE A 29 18.24 3.10 5.79
CA PHE A 29 18.13 4.11 4.74
C PHE A 29 18.51 3.56 3.37
N ILE A 30 19.64 2.83 3.26
CA ILE A 30 20.07 2.22 2.00
C ILE A 30 19.03 1.22 1.49
N ILE A 31 18.44 0.39 2.38
CA ILE A 31 17.39 -0.57 2.00
C ILE A 31 16.17 0.18 1.47
N VAL A 32 15.67 1.17 2.21
CA VAL A 32 14.47 1.93 1.82
C VAL A 32 14.66 2.67 0.51
N LYS A 33 15.81 3.34 0.32
CA LYS A 33 16.14 4.01 -0.96
C LYS A 33 16.24 3.02 -2.11
N GLY A 34 16.80 1.83 -1.87
CA GLY A 34 16.81 0.75 -2.85
C GLY A 34 15.41 0.32 -3.28
N LEU A 35 14.46 0.20 -2.35
CA LEU A 35 13.06 -0.12 -2.64
C LEU A 35 12.35 1.03 -3.38
N GLN A 36 12.56 2.29 -2.97
CA GLN A 36 12.02 3.46 -3.67
C GLN A 36 12.51 3.54 -5.12
N ASN A 37 13.78 3.26 -5.36
CA ASN A 37 14.34 3.25 -6.73
C ASN A 37 13.78 2.10 -7.59
N LYS A 38 13.48 0.96 -6.99
CA LYS A 38 12.89 -0.17 -7.72
C LYS A 38 11.45 0.13 -8.14
N ILE A 39 10.61 0.61 -7.24
CA ILE A 39 9.21 0.93 -7.58
C ILE A 39 9.13 2.00 -8.67
N ALA A 40 10.07 2.95 -8.72
CA ALA A 40 10.10 3.98 -9.75
C ALA A 40 10.17 3.41 -11.18
N GLN A 41 10.69 2.19 -11.36
CA GLN A 41 10.73 1.50 -12.66
C GLN A 41 9.34 0.99 -13.09
N TYR A 42 8.43 0.77 -12.15
CA TYR A 42 7.08 0.28 -12.40
C TYR A 42 6.04 1.40 -12.53
N THR A 43 6.31 2.60 -12.04
CA THR A 43 5.36 3.73 -12.11
C THR A 43 5.05 4.21 -13.53
N SER A 44 5.90 3.87 -14.50
CA SER A 44 5.69 4.18 -15.92
C SER A 44 4.91 3.10 -16.69
N ILE A 45 4.61 1.96 -16.05
CA ILE A 45 3.87 0.87 -16.70
C ILE A 45 2.40 1.26 -16.76
N SER A 46 1.86 1.35 -17.98
CA SER A 46 0.47 1.73 -18.23
C SER A 46 -0.48 0.55 -18.39
N ASN A 47 0.03 -0.68 -18.49
CA ASN A 47 -0.79 -1.90 -18.55
C ASN A 47 -0.49 -2.76 -17.32
N PHE A 48 -1.40 -2.75 -16.35
CA PHE A 48 -1.29 -3.59 -15.15
C PHE A 48 -2.66 -3.86 -14.52
N SER A 49 -2.73 -4.96 -13.75
CA SER A 49 -3.86 -5.23 -12.86
C SER A 49 -3.40 -5.31 -11.41
N ALA A 50 -4.32 -4.99 -10.51
CA ALA A 50 -4.13 -5.14 -9.07
C ALA A 50 -5.35 -5.80 -8.44
N THR A 51 -5.13 -6.84 -7.64
CA THR A 51 -6.13 -7.39 -6.73
C THR A 51 -5.79 -6.92 -5.32
N ILE A 52 -6.72 -6.22 -4.68
CA ILE A 52 -6.55 -5.64 -3.35
C ILE A 52 -7.63 -6.22 -2.45
N ASN A 53 -7.21 -6.89 -1.40
CA ASN A 53 -8.09 -7.42 -0.37
C ASN A 53 -7.88 -6.63 0.92
N GLN A 54 -8.94 -5.96 1.40
CA GLN A 54 -8.94 -5.21 2.65
C GLN A 54 -9.87 -5.89 3.65
N THR A 55 -9.32 -6.27 4.79
CA THR A 55 -10.07 -6.86 5.90
C THR A 55 -10.05 -5.90 7.09
N PHE A 56 -11.21 -5.54 7.57
CA PHE A 56 -11.40 -4.75 8.78
C PHE A 56 -11.70 -5.69 9.94
N THR A 57 -10.86 -5.65 10.99
CA THR A 57 -10.91 -6.64 12.08
C THR A 57 -11.94 -6.30 13.16
N ASP A 58 -12.44 -5.06 13.20
CA ASP A 58 -13.41 -4.60 14.20
C ASP A 58 -14.87 -4.92 13.82
N ASP A 59 -15.21 -4.90 12.54
CA ASP A 59 -16.57 -5.15 12.06
C ASP A 59 -16.68 -6.34 11.09
N SER A 60 -15.58 -7.08 10.87
CA SER A 60 -15.50 -8.21 9.94
C SER A 60 -15.89 -7.87 8.49
N THR A 61 -15.83 -6.59 8.13
CA THR A 61 -16.04 -6.14 6.75
C THR A 61 -14.87 -6.56 5.88
N ASN A 62 -15.17 -7.06 4.69
CA ASN A 62 -14.17 -7.38 3.67
C ASN A 62 -14.45 -6.58 2.40
N VAL A 63 -13.41 -5.99 1.81
CA VAL A 63 -13.48 -5.26 0.55
C VAL A 63 -12.48 -5.84 -0.42
N LEU A 64 -12.97 -6.43 -1.50
CA LEU A 64 -12.17 -6.92 -2.62
C LEU A 64 -12.24 -5.91 -3.76
N ILE A 65 -11.08 -5.46 -4.24
CA ILE A 65 -10.97 -4.54 -5.36
C ILE A 65 -10.12 -5.20 -6.43
N ASN A 66 -10.70 -5.40 -7.62
CA ASN A 66 -9.95 -5.74 -8.82
C ASN A 66 -9.83 -4.48 -9.68
N TYR A 67 -8.63 -4.04 -9.90
CA TYR A 67 -8.27 -2.86 -10.68
C TYR A 67 -7.54 -3.28 -11.95
N TYR A 68 -7.90 -2.68 -13.06
CA TYR A 68 -7.29 -2.90 -14.37
C TYR A 68 -7.00 -1.58 -15.03
N GLN A 69 -5.82 -1.45 -15.60
CA GLN A 69 -5.40 -0.28 -16.37
C GLN A 69 -4.72 -0.70 -17.66
N ASP A 70 -5.06 -0.04 -18.76
CA ASP A 70 -4.35 -0.09 -20.03
C ASP A 70 -4.34 1.30 -20.69
N GLY A 71 -3.21 1.96 -20.65
CA GLY A 71 -3.09 3.36 -21.04
C GLY A 71 -4.03 4.26 -20.23
N ASN A 72 -4.96 4.92 -20.94
CA ASN A 72 -5.97 5.80 -20.31
C ASN A 72 -7.25 5.06 -19.90
N LYS A 73 -7.38 3.77 -20.22
CA LYS A 73 -8.53 2.98 -19.83
C LYS A 73 -8.32 2.40 -18.44
N GLN A 74 -9.38 2.42 -17.65
CA GLN A 74 -9.39 1.85 -16.31
C GLN A 74 -10.72 1.13 -16.06
N ALA A 75 -10.65 -0.04 -15.43
CA ALA A 75 -11.81 -0.72 -14.88
C ALA A 75 -11.56 -1.05 -13.41
N VAL A 76 -12.54 -0.79 -12.56
CA VAL A 76 -12.49 -1.09 -11.13
C VAL A 76 -13.72 -1.91 -10.79
N ILE A 77 -13.52 -3.08 -10.22
CA ILE A 77 -14.60 -3.94 -9.71
C ILE A 77 -14.38 -4.07 -8.21
N LEU A 78 -15.24 -3.41 -7.44
CA LEU A 78 -15.22 -3.44 -5.99
C LEU A 78 -16.37 -4.31 -5.49
N GLN A 79 -16.07 -5.22 -4.58
CA GLN A 79 -17.04 -6.01 -3.84
C GLN A 79 -16.82 -5.78 -2.35
N ARG A 80 -17.83 -5.26 -1.68
CA ARG A 80 -17.86 -5.14 -0.22
C ARG A 80 -18.78 -6.19 0.35
N THR A 81 -18.31 -6.94 1.34
CA THR A 81 -19.10 -7.87 2.13
C THR A 81 -19.11 -7.36 3.58
N ASP A 82 -20.26 -7.08 4.13
CA ASP A 82 -20.41 -6.63 5.51
C ASP A 82 -20.42 -7.80 6.50
N SER A 83 -20.49 -7.48 7.80
CA SER A 83 -20.54 -8.47 8.88
C SER A 83 -21.75 -9.41 8.84
N ASN A 84 -22.82 -9.04 8.14
CA ASN A 84 -24.02 -9.87 7.95
C ASN A 84 -23.95 -10.76 6.70
N GLY A 85 -22.86 -10.65 5.94
CA GLY A 85 -22.67 -11.34 4.66
C GLY A 85 -23.40 -10.67 3.49
N GLU A 86 -23.92 -9.45 3.66
CA GLU A 86 -24.52 -8.70 2.57
C GLU A 86 -23.44 -8.21 1.60
N VAL A 87 -23.68 -8.40 0.31
CA VAL A 87 -22.72 -8.10 -0.75
C VAL A 87 -23.21 -6.91 -1.56
N ILE A 88 -22.38 -5.87 -1.66
CA ILE A 88 -22.57 -4.75 -2.56
C ILE A 88 -21.42 -4.77 -3.57
N LYS A 89 -21.75 -4.74 -4.85
CA LYS A 89 -20.77 -4.62 -5.93
C LYS A 89 -20.87 -3.23 -6.55
N MET A 90 -19.71 -2.68 -6.86
CA MET A 90 -19.57 -1.47 -7.64
C MET A 90 -18.60 -1.75 -8.77
N SER A 91 -18.93 -1.37 -9.98
CA SER A 91 -17.99 -1.38 -11.09
C SER A 91 -17.88 0.02 -11.69
N GLN A 92 -16.67 0.41 -12.01
CA GLN A 92 -16.35 1.70 -12.62
C GLN A 92 -15.56 1.45 -13.90
N TYR A 93 -15.94 2.12 -14.96
CA TYR A 93 -15.28 2.06 -16.25
C TYR A 93 -14.92 3.46 -16.72
N ASN A 94 -13.65 3.68 -16.98
CA ASN A 94 -13.10 4.94 -17.48
C ASN A 94 -12.36 4.66 -18.81
N ASN A 95 -12.79 5.30 -19.89
CA ASN A 95 -12.17 5.15 -21.20
C ASN A 95 -11.26 6.33 -21.58
N GLY A 96 -10.96 7.22 -20.62
CA GLY A 96 -10.18 8.44 -20.81
C GLY A 96 -11.01 9.68 -21.16
N GLU A 97 -12.25 9.52 -21.64
CA GLU A 97 -13.17 10.62 -21.98
C GLU A 97 -14.32 10.73 -20.96
N ARG A 98 -14.83 9.59 -20.52
CA ARG A 98 -15.91 9.51 -19.53
C ARG A 98 -15.63 8.40 -18.51
N CYS A 99 -16.28 8.52 -17.37
CA CYS A 99 -16.27 7.51 -16.33
C CYS A 99 -17.71 7.15 -15.97
N ASP A 100 -18.06 5.88 -16.12
CA ASP A 100 -19.37 5.35 -15.79
C ASP A 100 -19.27 4.42 -14.59
N VAL A 101 -20.21 4.52 -13.65
CA VAL A 101 -20.23 3.77 -12.40
C VAL A 101 -21.54 3.04 -12.23
N PHE A 102 -21.46 1.76 -11.91
CA PHE A 102 -22.58 0.86 -11.73
C PHE A 102 -22.58 0.29 -10.33
N TRP A 103 -23.73 0.31 -9.66
CA TRP A 103 -23.92 -0.33 -8.35
C TRP A 103 -24.92 -1.46 -8.48
N ASP A 104 -24.56 -2.61 -7.93
CA ASP A 104 -25.39 -3.81 -7.91
C ASP A 104 -25.45 -4.34 -6.46
N ALA A 105 -26.60 -4.19 -5.85
CA ALA A 105 -26.92 -4.70 -4.53
C ALA A 105 -28.20 -5.52 -4.59
N LYS A 106 -28.50 -6.24 -3.52
CA LYS A 106 -29.66 -7.13 -3.43
C LYS A 106 -30.98 -6.45 -3.85
N ASP A 107 -31.16 -5.20 -3.42
CA ASP A 107 -32.44 -4.49 -3.54
C ASP A 107 -32.42 -3.37 -4.61
N TYR A 108 -31.27 -3.09 -5.23
CA TYR A 108 -31.18 -2.05 -6.26
C TYR A 108 -30.04 -2.26 -7.24
N LYS A 109 -30.28 -1.81 -8.48
CA LYS A 109 -29.24 -1.64 -9.51
C LYS A 109 -29.33 -0.22 -10.04
N THR A 110 -28.26 0.55 -9.89
CA THR A 110 -28.22 1.94 -10.34
C THR A 110 -26.95 2.21 -11.11
N ALA A 111 -27.04 3.10 -12.10
CA ALA A 111 -25.88 3.56 -12.85
C ALA A 111 -25.81 5.11 -12.84
N GLN A 112 -24.60 5.61 -12.79
CA GLN A 112 -24.27 7.03 -12.96
C GLN A 112 -23.30 7.17 -14.13
N LEU A 113 -23.75 7.86 -15.17
CA LEU A 113 -22.91 8.16 -16.33
C LEU A 113 -22.14 9.47 -16.10
N ASN A 114 -20.93 9.55 -16.66
CA ASN A 114 -20.05 10.71 -16.53
C ASN A 114 -19.77 11.10 -15.06
N ALA A 115 -19.49 10.12 -14.20
CA ALA A 115 -19.15 10.37 -12.80
C ALA A 115 -17.90 11.27 -12.69
N ALA A 116 -17.97 12.28 -11.82
CA ALA A 116 -16.87 13.25 -11.63
C ALA A 116 -15.66 12.64 -10.89
N ASN A 117 -15.89 11.60 -10.07
CA ASN A 117 -14.86 11.00 -9.23
C ASN A 117 -14.52 9.62 -9.74
N THR A 118 -13.22 9.34 -9.91
CA THR A 118 -12.70 8.05 -10.32
C THR A 118 -11.89 7.43 -9.18
N ILE A 119 -12.04 6.11 -8.99
CA ILE A 119 -11.13 5.34 -8.15
C ILE A 119 -9.89 5.05 -8.99
N SER A 120 -8.73 5.40 -8.46
CA SER A 120 -7.44 5.03 -9.05
C SER A 120 -6.60 4.26 -8.04
N VAL A 121 -5.83 3.30 -8.52
CA VAL A 121 -4.87 2.56 -7.72
C VAL A 121 -3.47 3.00 -8.13
N GLN A 122 -2.70 3.46 -7.15
CA GLN A 122 -1.30 3.82 -7.36
C GLN A 122 -0.38 2.70 -6.89
N LEU A 123 0.65 2.46 -7.69
CA LEU A 123 1.76 1.60 -7.28
C LEU A 123 2.58 2.36 -6.22
N THR A 124 2.59 1.87 -5.00
CA THR A 124 3.31 2.49 -3.89
C THR A 124 3.97 1.44 -3.01
N ASN A 125 5.07 1.80 -2.38
CA ASN A 125 5.70 0.98 -1.34
C ASN A 125 5.31 1.41 0.07
N SER A 126 4.47 2.41 0.23
CA SER A 126 4.10 3.00 1.54
C SER A 126 5.29 3.55 2.34
N LEU A 127 6.43 3.79 1.67
CA LEU A 127 7.68 4.28 2.27
C LEU A 127 8.08 5.64 1.70
N GLU A 128 7.18 6.28 0.94
CA GLU A 128 7.43 7.57 0.32
C GLU A 128 7.49 8.68 1.36
N THR A 129 8.42 9.59 1.16
CA THR A 129 8.63 10.78 1.99
C THR A 129 9.02 11.94 1.07
N ASP A 130 8.82 13.18 1.52
CA ASP A 130 9.07 14.36 0.69
C ASP A 130 10.55 14.57 0.34
N ASN A 131 11.45 14.05 1.18
CA ASN A 131 12.90 14.23 0.99
C ASN A 131 13.74 13.19 1.76
N ASP A 132 15.02 13.11 1.43
CA ASP A 132 15.96 12.14 2.01
C ASP A 132 16.15 12.32 3.53
N TRP A 133 16.01 13.53 4.05
CA TRP A 133 16.12 13.78 5.48
C TRP A 133 14.95 13.14 6.25
N GLN A 134 13.74 13.26 5.75
CA GLN A 134 12.57 12.59 6.33
C GLN A 134 12.70 11.07 6.23
N THR A 135 13.20 10.55 5.09
CA THR A 135 13.51 9.12 4.95
C THR A 135 14.52 8.66 6.00
N LEU A 136 15.60 9.42 6.22
CA LEU A 136 16.63 9.09 7.21
C LEU A 136 16.06 9.05 8.63
N LEU A 137 15.25 10.05 9.00
CA LEU A 137 14.57 10.10 10.29
C LEU A 137 13.62 8.92 10.48
N ALA A 138 12.80 8.59 9.48
CA ALA A 138 11.92 7.44 9.52
C ALA A 138 12.69 6.13 9.70
N CYS A 139 13.84 5.97 9.07
CA CYS A 139 14.71 4.81 9.17
C CYS A 139 15.37 4.63 10.55
N THR A 140 15.48 5.69 11.33
CA THR A 140 16.10 5.64 12.67
C THR A 140 15.32 4.72 13.62
N PHE A 141 14.00 4.68 13.48
CA PHE A 141 13.11 3.90 14.34
C PHE A 141 12.56 2.65 13.64
N ALA A 142 12.73 2.55 12.33
CA ALA A 142 12.24 1.42 11.56
C ALA A 142 12.94 0.11 11.92
N VAL A 143 12.19 -0.96 12.08
CA VAL A 143 12.71 -2.32 12.20
C VAL A 143 12.50 -3.03 10.87
N ILE A 144 13.59 -3.30 10.15
CA ILE A 144 13.57 -3.95 8.84
C ILE A 144 14.09 -5.37 8.96
N LYS A 145 13.24 -6.34 8.62
CA LYS A 145 13.56 -7.77 8.62
C LYS A 145 13.35 -8.36 7.22
N SER A 146 14.27 -9.22 6.80
CA SER A 146 14.06 -10.05 5.62
C SER A 146 13.08 -11.18 5.96
N THR A 147 12.09 -11.42 5.13
CA THR A 147 11.05 -12.43 5.31
C THR A 147 10.58 -12.96 3.96
N ASN A 148 9.76 -14.02 3.97
CA ASN A 148 9.00 -14.48 2.81
C ASN A 148 7.52 -14.30 3.09
N TYR A 149 6.78 -13.81 2.09
CA TYR A 149 5.33 -13.66 2.15
C TYR A 149 4.71 -14.11 0.83
N ASN A 150 3.82 -15.10 0.88
CA ASN A 150 3.18 -15.71 -0.30
C ASN A 150 4.17 -16.12 -1.39
N GLY A 151 5.32 -16.70 -0.99
CA GLY A 151 6.36 -17.15 -1.91
C GLY A 151 7.29 -16.06 -2.45
N LYS A 152 7.06 -14.79 -2.10
CA LYS A 152 7.90 -13.65 -2.49
C LYS A 152 8.90 -13.29 -1.39
N ASP A 153 10.13 -12.99 -1.78
CA ASP A 153 11.14 -12.44 -0.87
C ASP A 153 10.83 -10.98 -0.56
N CYS A 154 10.56 -10.69 0.72
CA CYS A 154 10.12 -9.38 1.18
C CYS A 154 11.02 -8.79 2.26
N TYR A 155 10.87 -7.50 2.47
CA TYR A 155 11.16 -6.86 3.74
C TYR A 155 9.87 -6.60 4.50
N SER A 156 9.78 -7.07 5.77
CA SER A 156 8.81 -6.59 6.75
C SER A 156 9.42 -5.36 7.42
N ILE A 157 8.71 -4.24 7.36
CA ILE A 157 9.15 -2.94 7.86
C ILE A 157 8.11 -2.45 8.86
N THR A 158 8.51 -2.31 10.13
CA THR A 158 7.66 -1.79 11.20
C THR A 158 8.23 -0.49 11.75
N ASN A 159 7.38 0.34 12.35
CA ASN A 159 7.74 1.63 12.95
C ASN A 159 8.41 2.61 11.97
N TYR A 160 8.22 2.43 10.67
CA TYR A 160 8.58 3.43 9.69
C TYR A 160 7.64 4.63 9.87
N MET A 161 8.16 5.84 9.84
CA MET A 161 7.37 7.04 10.19
C MET A 161 6.90 7.08 11.65
N SER A 162 7.77 6.65 12.57
CA SER A 162 7.66 6.61 14.03
C SER A 162 6.84 7.74 14.70
N PRO A 163 6.49 7.55 16.00
CA PRO A 163 5.63 8.43 16.84
C PRO A 163 5.92 9.93 16.84
N LEU A 164 7.06 10.38 16.30
CA LEU A 164 7.33 11.81 16.13
C LEU A 164 6.42 12.50 15.09
N PHE A 165 5.79 11.71 14.19
CA PHE A 165 4.95 12.20 13.11
C PHE A 165 3.52 11.63 13.14
N MET A 166 3.26 10.61 13.96
CA MET A 166 1.94 9.99 14.11
C MET A 166 1.42 10.21 15.53
N ASN A 167 0.26 10.82 15.64
CA ASN A 167 -0.45 11.01 16.92
C ASN A 167 -1.07 9.68 17.41
N GLY A 168 -0.26 8.62 17.57
CA GLY A 168 -0.83 7.36 18.03
C GLY A 168 0.17 6.24 18.23
N THR A 169 -0.26 5.26 19.03
CA THR A 169 0.43 4.00 19.29
C THR A 169 0.15 2.94 18.23
N GLU A 170 -0.34 3.32 17.06
CA GLU A 170 -0.75 2.41 16.00
C GLU A 170 0.46 1.67 15.42
N LYS A 171 0.36 0.35 15.46
CA LYS A 171 1.35 -0.51 14.80
C LYS A 171 1.12 -0.43 13.29
N ASN A 172 2.10 0.06 12.57
CA ASN A 172 2.15 -0.02 11.13
C ASN A 172 3.23 -1.04 10.72
N GLU A 173 2.84 -2.04 9.95
CA GLU A 173 3.75 -3.02 9.37
C GLU A 173 3.47 -3.14 7.87
N VAL A 174 4.49 -2.93 7.06
CA VAL A 174 4.41 -3.08 5.60
C VAL A 174 5.35 -4.18 5.13
N TYR A 175 4.85 -5.03 4.22
CA TYR A 175 5.63 -6.04 3.52
C TYR A 175 5.90 -5.53 2.11
N VAL A 176 7.15 -5.32 1.80
CA VAL A 176 7.60 -4.79 0.50
C VAL A 176 8.38 -5.88 -0.22
N ASP A 177 7.92 -6.21 -1.43
CA ASP A 177 8.60 -7.14 -2.31
C ASP A 177 9.99 -6.61 -2.68
N LYS A 178 11.03 -7.43 -2.47
CA LYS A 178 12.42 -7.04 -2.72
C LYS A 178 12.74 -6.88 -4.20
N GLU A 179 12.03 -7.56 -5.07
CA GLU A 179 12.26 -7.52 -6.51
C GLU A 179 11.69 -6.22 -7.11
N THR A 180 10.43 -5.93 -6.82
CA THR A 180 9.70 -4.80 -7.43
C THR A 180 9.75 -3.51 -6.61
N GLY A 181 10.01 -3.61 -5.31
CA GLY A 181 9.88 -2.49 -4.38
C GLY A 181 8.42 -2.12 -4.05
N ILE A 182 7.43 -2.93 -4.46
CA ILE A 182 6.01 -2.65 -4.26
C ILE A 182 5.53 -3.22 -2.93
N ALA A 183 4.69 -2.48 -2.20
CA ALA A 183 4.04 -2.99 -1.00
C ALA A 183 2.96 -4.01 -1.36
N ILE A 184 3.10 -5.25 -0.87
CA ILE A 184 2.16 -6.35 -1.11
C ILE A 184 1.27 -6.66 0.10
N LYS A 185 1.63 -6.16 1.28
CA LYS A 185 0.79 -6.23 2.48
C LYS A 185 1.02 -5.02 3.35
N ASN A 186 -0.06 -4.50 3.91
CA ASN A 186 -0.02 -3.41 4.88
C ASN A 186 -0.93 -3.76 6.06
N ILE A 187 -0.43 -3.62 7.27
CA ILE A 187 -1.18 -3.84 8.51
C ILE A 187 -1.18 -2.51 9.25
N MET A 188 -2.34 -1.89 9.35
CA MET A 188 -2.55 -0.62 10.05
C MET A 188 -3.66 -0.81 11.07
N ASP A 189 -3.31 -0.85 12.35
CA ASP A 189 -4.23 -1.02 13.49
C ASP A 189 -5.25 -2.16 13.23
N LYS A 190 -6.45 -1.82 12.80
CA LYS A 190 -7.58 -2.74 12.57
C LYS A 190 -7.79 -3.11 11.11
N GLN A 191 -6.95 -2.64 10.22
CA GLN A 191 -7.05 -2.91 8.78
C GLN A 191 -5.85 -3.70 8.29
N ILE A 192 -6.13 -4.79 7.58
CA ILE A 192 -5.14 -5.56 6.82
C ILE A 192 -5.46 -5.36 5.35
N THR A 193 -4.48 -4.89 4.57
CA THR A 193 -4.59 -4.74 3.12
C THR A 193 -3.55 -5.65 2.47
N GLU A 194 -3.99 -6.59 1.65
CA GLU A 194 -3.13 -7.46 0.85
C GLU A 194 -3.29 -7.09 -0.63
N LYS A 195 -2.18 -7.08 -1.37
CA LYS A 195 -2.17 -6.63 -2.76
C LYS A 195 -1.38 -7.60 -3.63
N GLU A 196 -1.93 -7.91 -4.79
CA GLU A 196 -1.26 -8.65 -5.84
C GLU A 196 -1.26 -7.81 -7.12
N TYR A 197 -0.13 -7.76 -7.82
CA TYR A 197 0.04 -6.99 -9.06
C TYR A 197 0.51 -7.89 -10.19
N ASN A 198 -0.10 -7.70 -11.37
CA ASN A 198 0.33 -8.34 -12.62
C ASN A 198 0.53 -7.25 -13.68
N PHE A 199 1.64 -7.34 -14.40
CA PHE A 199 2.05 -6.34 -15.37
C PHE A 199 1.98 -6.89 -16.79
N ASN A 200 1.54 -6.04 -17.76
CA ASN A 200 1.45 -6.37 -19.18
C ASN A 200 0.55 -7.59 -19.49
N THR A 201 -0.51 -7.80 -18.68
CA THR A 201 -1.42 -8.95 -18.79
C THR A 201 -2.88 -8.57 -18.90
N VAL A 202 -3.21 -7.28 -18.93
CA VAL A 202 -4.60 -6.81 -19.00
C VAL A 202 -5.15 -7.00 -20.39
N ASP A 203 -6.26 -7.74 -20.49
CA ASP A 203 -7.00 -7.97 -21.73
C ASP A 203 -8.09 -6.92 -21.93
N GLU A 204 -8.36 -6.56 -23.19
CA GLU A 204 -9.34 -5.53 -23.56
C GLU A 204 -10.77 -5.87 -23.07
N SER A 205 -11.11 -7.13 -22.93
CA SER A 205 -12.44 -7.59 -22.51
C SER A 205 -12.85 -7.12 -21.11
N VAL A 206 -11.87 -6.81 -20.23
CA VAL A 206 -12.14 -6.34 -18.87
C VAL A 206 -12.75 -4.93 -18.83
N PHE A 207 -12.63 -4.16 -19.93
CA PHE A 207 -13.18 -2.82 -20.07
C PHE A 207 -14.59 -2.79 -20.65
N THR A 208 -15.23 -3.96 -20.83
CA THR A 208 -16.61 -4.06 -21.32
C THR A 208 -17.60 -3.68 -20.23
N GLU A 209 -18.34 -2.61 -20.46
CA GLU A 209 -19.36 -2.11 -19.54
C GLU A 209 -20.56 -3.07 -19.48
N PRO A 210 -21.26 -3.16 -18.31
CA PRO A 210 -22.55 -3.87 -18.24
C PRO A 210 -23.60 -3.24 -19.13
N ASP A 211 -24.61 -4.05 -19.51
CA ASP A 211 -25.77 -3.53 -20.23
C ASP A 211 -26.56 -2.54 -19.36
N ILE A 212 -26.55 -1.27 -19.76
CA ILE A 212 -27.17 -0.15 -19.04
C ILE A 212 -28.69 -0.33 -18.87
N GLY A 213 -29.33 -1.10 -19.77
CA GLY A 213 -30.78 -1.37 -19.70
C GLY A 213 -31.19 -2.14 -18.43
N GLN A 214 -30.25 -2.71 -17.71
CA GLN A 214 -30.47 -3.41 -16.44
C GLN A 214 -30.41 -2.48 -15.20
N TYR A 215 -30.09 -1.19 -15.37
CA TYR A 215 -29.83 -0.25 -14.29
C TYR A 215 -30.78 0.96 -14.34
N THR A 216 -31.15 1.46 -13.17
CA THR A 216 -31.84 2.75 -13.03
C THR A 216 -30.81 3.87 -13.07
N LEU A 217 -30.97 4.84 -13.97
CA LEU A 217 -30.09 6.00 -14.07
C LEU A 217 -30.31 6.97 -12.89
N LYS A 218 -29.20 7.49 -12.34
CA LYS A 218 -29.17 8.54 -11.33
C LYS A 218 -28.75 9.86 -11.94
#